data_6db7350cebe182e9d4411f2c8d0a6c84
#
_entry.id   6db7350cebe182e9d4411f2c8d0a6c84
#
_cell.length_a   1.000
_cell.length_b   1.000
_cell.length_c   1.000
_cell.angle_alpha   90.00
_cell.angle_beta   90.00
_cell.angle_gamma   90.00
#
_symmetry.space_group_name_H-M   'P 1'
#
loop_
_entity.id
_entity.type
_entity.pdbx_description
1 polymer ?
#
loop_
_entity_poly.entity_id
_entity_poly.type
_entity_poly.pdbx_seq_one_letter_code
_entity_poly.pdbx_strand_id
1 'polypeptide(L)'
;MSRHSRHPELHRSERVGWLRAAVLGANDGIVSVAGLVVGVAASGASAATILATGVAGTVAGAMSMAAGEYVSVQTQADTEDADLAMEKRELHEDPHSELEELATIYRHRGLEPALARQVAEQLTAHDALGAHARDELGITDTLRARPLQAALASAGAFTCGAALPVLTALLAPVDKVAMMTTASTLLGLCLTGAMAAQAGGAPPVRGAIRVMFWGALAMAAAAGVGRLLGAHVT
;
A
#
# COMPACT_ATOMS: atom_id res chain seq x y z
N MET A 1 36.15 20.56 22.50
CA MET A 1 35.71 19.96 21.25
C MET A 1 34.66 18.89 21.58
N SER A 2 33.37 19.25 21.52
CA SER A 2 32.26 18.35 21.83
C SER A 2 31.95 17.52 20.57
N ARG A 3 32.12 16.18 20.66
CA ARG A 3 31.68 15.25 19.63
C ARG A 3 30.17 15.21 19.69
N HIS A 4 29.50 15.90 18.77
CA HIS A 4 28.08 15.64 18.49
C HIS A 4 27.99 14.25 17.87
N SER A 5 27.57 13.28 18.65
CA SER A 5 27.16 11.98 18.13
C SER A 5 25.90 12.23 17.29
N ARG A 6 26.03 12.18 15.96
CA ARG A 6 24.90 12.08 15.07
C ARG A 6 24.26 10.71 15.33
N HIS A 7 23.18 10.67 16.11
CA HIS A 7 22.28 9.53 16.11
C HIS A 7 21.50 9.60 14.81
N PRO A 8 21.65 8.66 13.88
CA PRO A 8 20.74 8.56 12.75
C PRO A 8 19.38 8.08 13.31
N GLU A 9 18.47 9.00 13.52
CA GLU A 9 17.10 8.68 13.88
C GLU A 9 16.41 8.08 12.64
N LEU A 10 16.32 6.75 12.60
CA LEU A 10 15.58 6.03 11.57
C LEU A 10 14.10 6.10 11.89
N HIS A 11 13.43 7.14 11.44
CA HIS A 11 11.99 7.26 11.58
C HIS A 11 11.29 6.21 10.72
N ARG A 12 10.36 5.47 11.35
CA ARG A 12 9.56 4.43 10.67
C ARG A 12 8.59 4.99 9.64
N SER A 13 8.26 6.28 9.76
CA SER A 13 7.36 7.00 8.86
C SER A 13 7.81 6.98 7.38
N GLU A 14 9.10 7.04 7.11
CA GLU A 14 9.62 6.96 5.73
C GLU A 14 9.36 5.60 5.04
N ARG A 15 9.11 4.55 5.83
CA ARG A 15 8.83 3.19 5.33
C ARG A 15 7.34 2.89 5.15
N VAL A 16 6.45 3.77 5.64
CA VAL A 16 5.01 3.48 5.70
C VAL A 16 4.40 3.31 4.31
N GLY A 17 4.80 4.10 3.32
CA GLY A 17 4.21 4.07 1.97
C GLY A 17 4.42 2.73 1.26
N TRP A 18 5.68 2.37 1.02
CA TRP A 18 6.00 1.13 0.29
C TRP A 18 5.70 -0.13 1.11
N LEU A 19 5.88 -0.10 2.44
CA LEU A 19 5.54 -1.22 3.31
C LEU A 19 4.03 -1.51 3.28
N ARG A 20 3.21 -0.46 3.31
CA ARG A 20 1.76 -0.58 3.16
C ARG A 20 1.39 -1.24 1.83
N ALA A 21 1.95 -0.76 0.72
CA ALA A 21 1.69 -1.33 -0.61
C ALA A 21 2.12 -2.80 -0.69
N ALA A 22 3.30 -3.14 -0.18
CA ALA A 22 3.81 -4.51 -0.16
C ALA A 22 2.96 -5.44 0.71
N VAL A 23 2.57 -5.02 1.92
CA VAL A 23 1.73 -5.81 2.82
C VAL A 23 0.33 -5.97 2.24
N LEU A 24 -0.26 -4.90 1.69
CA LEU A 24 -1.57 -4.94 1.05
C LEU A 24 -1.55 -5.89 -0.15
N GLY A 25 -0.57 -5.74 -1.05
CA GLY A 25 -0.43 -6.60 -2.23
C GLY A 25 -0.24 -8.07 -1.86
N ALA A 26 0.66 -8.37 -0.92
CA ALA A 26 0.91 -9.74 -0.50
C ALA A 26 -0.32 -10.40 0.17
N ASN A 27 -0.98 -9.70 1.08
CA ASN A 27 -2.19 -10.21 1.73
C ASN A 27 -3.33 -10.40 0.73
N ASP A 28 -3.51 -9.47 -0.22
CA ASP A 28 -4.53 -9.60 -1.25
C ASP A 28 -4.23 -10.77 -2.19
N GLY A 29 -2.98 -10.94 -2.62
CA GLY A 29 -2.55 -12.10 -3.40
C GLY A 29 -2.82 -13.43 -2.69
N ILE A 30 -2.52 -13.51 -1.38
CA ILE A 30 -2.82 -14.71 -0.59
C ILE A 30 -4.33 -14.96 -0.54
N VAL A 31 -5.13 -13.96 -0.14
CA VAL A 31 -6.57 -14.14 0.12
C VAL A 31 -7.36 -14.34 -1.16
N SER A 32 -7.12 -13.50 -2.18
CA SER A 32 -7.89 -13.51 -3.42
C SER A 32 -7.66 -14.79 -4.22
N VAL A 33 -6.40 -15.19 -4.39
CA VAL A 33 -6.09 -16.41 -5.14
C VAL A 33 -6.45 -17.67 -4.35
N ALA A 34 -6.25 -17.68 -3.04
CA ALA A 34 -6.73 -18.78 -2.20
C ALA A 34 -8.26 -18.91 -2.24
N GLY A 35 -8.99 -17.79 -2.23
CA GLY A 35 -10.44 -17.77 -2.36
C GLY A 35 -10.92 -18.41 -3.68
N LEU A 36 -10.26 -18.07 -4.80
CA LEU A 36 -10.54 -18.69 -6.10
C LEU A 36 -10.25 -20.20 -6.07
N VAL A 37 -9.08 -20.62 -5.59
CA VAL A 37 -8.69 -22.02 -5.48
C VAL A 37 -9.66 -22.81 -4.60
N VAL A 38 -9.98 -22.30 -3.41
CA VAL A 38 -10.91 -22.96 -2.46
C VAL A 38 -12.32 -23.01 -3.02
N GLY A 39 -12.81 -21.92 -3.62
CA GLY A 39 -14.15 -21.87 -4.22
C GLY A 39 -14.31 -22.87 -5.35
N VAL A 40 -13.35 -22.92 -6.29
CA VAL A 40 -13.38 -23.85 -7.42
C VAL A 40 -13.15 -25.30 -6.95
N ALA A 41 -12.28 -25.53 -5.98
CA ALA A 41 -12.13 -26.88 -5.40
C ALA A 41 -13.42 -27.36 -4.70
N ALA A 42 -14.10 -26.46 -3.99
CA ALA A 42 -15.35 -26.79 -3.29
C ALA A 42 -16.53 -27.08 -4.23
N SER A 43 -16.46 -26.66 -5.50
CA SER A 43 -17.45 -27.01 -6.54
C SER A 43 -17.24 -28.40 -7.15
N GLY A 44 -16.19 -29.12 -6.78
CA GLY A 44 -15.89 -30.45 -7.32
C GLY A 44 -15.11 -30.43 -8.65
N ALA A 45 -14.48 -29.31 -8.98
CA ALA A 45 -13.71 -29.16 -10.23
C ALA A 45 -12.45 -30.05 -10.26
N SER A 46 -11.95 -30.30 -11.47
CA SER A 46 -10.71 -31.07 -11.66
C SER A 46 -9.47 -30.32 -11.17
N ALA A 47 -8.40 -31.04 -10.82
CA ALA A 47 -7.13 -30.47 -10.42
C ALA A 47 -6.58 -29.47 -11.46
N ALA A 48 -6.72 -29.78 -12.76
CA ALA A 48 -6.29 -28.91 -13.84
C ALA A 48 -7.08 -27.57 -13.84
N THR A 49 -8.41 -27.64 -13.64
CA THR A 49 -9.27 -26.45 -13.56
C THR A 49 -8.92 -25.58 -12.33
N ILE A 50 -8.71 -26.21 -11.18
CA ILE A 50 -8.32 -25.51 -9.94
C ILE A 50 -6.99 -24.77 -10.14
N LEU A 51 -5.98 -25.47 -10.67
CA LEU A 51 -4.66 -24.87 -10.91
C LEU A 51 -4.72 -23.75 -11.95
N ALA A 52 -5.41 -23.98 -13.08
CA ALA A 52 -5.59 -22.96 -14.12
C ALA A 52 -6.25 -21.70 -13.57
N THR A 53 -7.28 -21.87 -12.72
CA THR A 53 -7.97 -20.75 -12.05
C THR A 53 -7.01 -19.98 -11.11
N GLY A 54 -6.21 -20.69 -10.33
CA GLY A 54 -5.24 -20.07 -9.44
C GLY A 54 -4.19 -19.26 -10.20
N VAL A 55 -3.64 -19.81 -11.29
CA VAL A 55 -2.64 -19.13 -12.14
C VAL A 55 -3.28 -17.93 -12.87
N ALA A 56 -4.45 -18.11 -13.49
CA ALA A 56 -5.14 -17.02 -14.16
C ALA A 56 -5.55 -15.90 -13.17
N GLY A 57 -6.01 -16.27 -11.96
CA GLY A 57 -6.30 -15.33 -10.90
C GLY A 57 -5.05 -14.55 -10.43
N THR A 58 -3.89 -15.21 -10.39
CA THR A 58 -2.61 -14.55 -10.06
C THR A 58 -2.26 -13.50 -11.11
N VAL A 59 -2.33 -13.84 -12.39
CA VAL A 59 -1.99 -12.91 -13.49
C VAL A 59 -2.98 -11.74 -13.52
N ALA A 60 -4.29 -12.03 -13.48
CA ALA A 60 -5.32 -11.00 -13.51
C ALA A 60 -5.24 -10.07 -12.29
N GLY A 61 -5.04 -10.62 -11.10
CA GLY A 61 -4.91 -9.86 -9.86
C GLY A 61 -3.65 -9.00 -9.83
N ALA A 62 -2.51 -9.54 -10.24
CA ALA A 62 -1.26 -8.77 -10.33
C ALA A 62 -1.37 -7.59 -11.31
N MET A 63 -1.98 -7.80 -12.47
CA MET A 63 -2.24 -6.74 -13.45
C MET A 63 -3.22 -5.70 -12.93
N SER A 64 -4.29 -6.13 -12.26
CA SER A 64 -5.28 -5.23 -11.65
C SER A 64 -4.64 -4.36 -10.56
N MET A 65 -3.85 -4.97 -9.69
CA MET A 65 -3.11 -4.26 -8.63
C MET A 65 -2.11 -3.26 -9.22
N ALA A 66 -1.35 -3.66 -10.25
CA ALA A 66 -0.43 -2.76 -10.95
C ALA A 66 -1.13 -1.56 -11.57
N ALA A 67 -2.23 -1.81 -12.29
CA ALA A 67 -2.98 -0.75 -12.96
C ALA A 67 -3.65 0.20 -11.94
N GLY A 68 -4.26 -0.36 -10.89
CA GLY A 68 -4.90 0.43 -9.83
C GLY A 68 -3.91 1.33 -9.09
N GLU A 69 -2.77 0.77 -8.68
CA GLU A 69 -1.72 1.52 -8.00
C GLU A 69 -1.10 2.58 -8.92
N TYR A 70 -0.82 2.22 -10.19
CA TYR A 70 -0.32 3.18 -11.16
C TYR A 70 -1.25 4.38 -11.32
N VAL A 71 -2.54 4.13 -11.58
CA VAL A 71 -3.54 5.19 -11.79
C VAL A 71 -3.69 6.06 -10.53
N SER A 72 -3.75 5.44 -9.36
CA SER A 72 -3.89 6.15 -8.08
C SER A 72 -2.71 7.07 -7.82
N VAL A 73 -1.48 6.57 -7.96
CA VAL A 73 -0.26 7.35 -7.69
C VAL A 73 0.01 8.36 -8.82
N GLN A 74 -0.38 8.06 -10.08
CA GLN A 74 -0.31 9.03 -11.17
C GLN A 74 -1.27 10.19 -10.95
N THR A 75 -2.50 9.93 -10.49
CA THR A 75 -3.45 10.99 -10.15
C THR A 75 -2.92 11.89 -9.04
N GLN A 76 -2.22 11.32 -8.05
CA GLN A 76 -1.54 12.10 -7.03
C GLN A 76 -0.43 12.98 -7.65
N ALA A 77 0.41 12.42 -8.54
CA ALA A 77 1.46 13.17 -9.24
C ALA A 77 0.88 14.32 -10.07
N ASP A 78 -0.20 14.06 -10.81
CA ASP A 78 -0.87 15.07 -11.64
C ASP A 78 -1.45 16.21 -10.78
N THR A 79 -1.96 15.88 -9.57
CA THR A 79 -2.46 16.89 -8.62
C THR A 79 -1.30 17.72 -8.06
N GLU A 80 -0.21 17.09 -7.62
CA GLU A 80 0.99 17.76 -7.12
C GLU A 80 1.57 18.71 -8.18
N ASP A 81 1.64 18.29 -9.43
CA ASP A 81 2.14 19.13 -10.55
C ASP A 81 1.19 20.29 -10.86
N ALA A 82 -0.14 20.10 -10.74
CA ALA A 82 -1.13 21.16 -10.92
C ALA A 82 -1.05 22.22 -9.81
N ASP A 83 -0.91 21.78 -8.55
CA ASP A 83 -0.76 22.66 -7.39
C ASP A 83 0.53 23.48 -7.49
N LEU A 84 1.66 22.85 -7.84
CA LEU A 84 2.93 23.54 -8.07
C LEU A 84 2.86 24.54 -9.23
N ALA A 85 2.09 24.24 -10.29
CA ALA A 85 1.91 25.15 -11.41
C ALA A 85 1.02 26.35 -11.02
N MET A 86 0.07 26.17 -10.13
CA MET A 86 -0.75 27.23 -9.55
C MET A 86 0.12 28.15 -8.68
N GLU A 87 0.81 27.57 -7.71
CA GLU A 87 1.72 28.24 -6.79
C GLU A 87 2.76 29.09 -7.51
N LYS A 88 3.37 28.54 -8.56
CA LYS A 88 4.34 29.28 -9.37
C LYS A 88 3.74 30.51 -10.04
N ARG A 89 2.45 30.49 -10.42
CA ARG A 89 1.75 31.64 -10.98
C ARG A 89 1.45 32.69 -9.92
N GLU A 90 0.97 32.28 -8.75
CA GLU A 90 0.63 33.14 -7.62
C GLU A 90 1.88 33.88 -7.12
N LEU A 91 2.99 33.18 -6.94
CA LEU A 91 4.30 33.75 -6.62
C LEU A 91 4.78 34.80 -7.66
N HIS A 92 4.34 34.69 -8.93
CA HIS A 92 4.67 35.66 -9.97
C HIS A 92 3.69 36.85 -10.02
N GLU A 93 2.40 36.59 -9.78
CA GLU A 93 1.32 37.59 -9.90
C GLU A 93 1.23 38.49 -8.67
N ASP A 94 1.36 37.91 -7.45
CA ASP A 94 1.32 38.62 -6.17
C ASP A 94 2.35 38.15 -5.15
N PRO A 95 3.65 38.41 -5.38
CA PRO A 95 4.72 37.97 -4.47
C PRO A 95 4.58 38.53 -3.05
N HIS A 96 3.84 39.62 -2.85
CA HIS A 96 3.65 40.20 -1.53
C HIS A 96 2.63 39.40 -0.72
N SER A 97 1.52 38.98 -1.33
CA SER A 97 0.51 38.13 -0.71
C SER A 97 1.11 36.78 -0.30
N GLU A 98 1.87 36.18 -1.20
CA GLU A 98 2.53 34.89 -0.97
C GLU A 98 3.54 34.94 0.20
N LEU A 99 4.30 36.05 0.31
CA LEU A 99 5.18 36.23 1.47
C LEU A 99 4.40 36.32 2.78
N GLU A 100 3.25 37.01 2.80
CA GLU A 100 2.41 37.09 4.01
C GLU A 100 1.74 35.75 4.33
N GLU A 101 1.40 34.95 3.32
CA GLU A 101 0.88 33.61 3.50
C GLU A 101 1.92 32.70 4.16
N LEU A 102 3.13 32.65 3.63
CA LEU A 102 4.23 31.88 4.21
C LEU A 102 4.54 32.36 5.64
N ALA A 103 4.55 33.66 5.90
CA ALA A 103 4.70 34.20 7.24
C ALA A 103 3.57 33.78 8.18
N THR A 104 2.35 33.67 7.66
CA THR A 104 1.17 33.21 8.42
C THR A 104 1.27 31.74 8.79
N ILE A 105 1.76 30.88 7.90
CA ILE A 105 2.06 29.47 8.18
C ILE A 105 3.01 29.35 9.37
N TYR A 106 4.09 30.13 9.39
CA TYR A 106 5.06 30.11 10.48
C TYR A 106 4.51 30.68 11.80
N ARG A 107 3.61 31.68 11.75
CA ARG A 107 2.87 32.14 12.94
C ARG A 107 2.01 31.03 13.53
N HIS A 108 1.30 30.29 12.70
CA HIS A 108 0.51 29.15 13.16
C HIS A 108 1.37 28.00 13.73
N ARG A 109 2.63 27.92 13.34
CA ARG A 109 3.62 27.00 13.94
C ARG A 109 4.23 27.51 15.24
N GLY A 110 3.80 28.69 15.72
CA GLY A 110 4.19 29.23 17.03
C GLY A 110 5.32 30.24 17.02
N LEU A 111 5.76 30.76 15.87
CA LEU A 111 6.73 31.84 15.81
C LEU A 111 6.05 33.19 16.11
N GLU A 112 6.82 34.08 16.75
CA GLU A 112 6.40 35.49 16.88
C GLU A 112 6.24 36.16 15.50
N PRO A 113 5.29 37.10 15.35
CA PRO A 113 5.01 37.71 14.04
C PRO A 113 6.24 38.30 13.33
N ALA A 114 7.10 38.98 14.07
CA ALA A 114 8.30 39.58 13.51
C ALA A 114 9.32 38.52 13.04
N LEU A 115 9.49 37.45 13.81
CA LEU A 115 10.37 36.34 13.45
C LEU A 115 9.79 35.51 12.30
N ALA A 116 8.50 35.24 12.29
CA ALA A 116 7.82 34.51 11.22
C ALA A 116 8.00 35.22 9.86
N ARG A 117 7.85 36.54 9.83
CA ARG A 117 8.12 37.35 8.66
C ARG A 117 9.56 37.27 8.18
N GLN A 118 10.54 37.41 9.10
CA GLN A 118 11.97 37.30 8.76
C GLN A 118 12.32 35.91 8.19
N VAL A 119 11.72 34.85 8.73
CA VAL A 119 11.90 33.47 8.21
C VAL A 119 11.32 33.35 6.82
N ALA A 120 10.09 33.84 6.59
CA ALA A 120 9.46 33.83 5.29
C ALA A 120 10.28 34.60 4.23
N GLU A 121 10.77 35.81 4.56
CA GLU A 121 11.62 36.62 3.67
C GLU A 121 12.90 35.87 3.27
N GLN A 122 13.58 35.21 4.21
CA GLN A 122 14.80 34.48 3.93
C GLN A 122 14.55 33.22 3.08
N LEU A 123 13.48 32.49 3.35
CA LEU A 123 13.12 31.32 2.57
C LEU A 123 12.66 31.66 1.16
N THR A 124 11.85 32.70 1.02
CA THR A 124 11.42 33.23 -0.29
C THR A 124 12.62 33.70 -1.12
N ALA A 125 13.58 34.37 -0.50
CA ALA A 125 14.80 34.80 -1.19
C ALA A 125 15.71 33.65 -1.60
N HIS A 126 15.65 32.51 -0.91
CA HIS A 126 16.45 31.33 -1.22
C HIS A 126 15.77 30.44 -2.28
N ASP A 127 14.53 30.06 -2.07
CA ASP A 127 13.72 29.22 -2.98
C ASP A 127 12.25 29.37 -2.60
N ALA A 128 11.57 30.35 -3.18
CA ALA A 128 10.17 30.65 -2.89
C ALA A 128 9.26 29.45 -3.15
N LEU A 129 9.33 28.87 -4.35
CA LEU A 129 8.48 27.74 -4.75
C LEU A 129 8.75 26.51 -3.88
N GLY A 130 10.00 26.21 -3.57
CA GLY A 130 10.34 25.10 -2.70
C GLY A 130 9.90 25.30 -1.25
N ALA A 131 9.84 26.55 -0.75
CA ALA A 131 9.34 26.87 0.57
C ALA A 131 7.82 26.63 0.66
N HIS A 132 7.04 27.14 -0.30
CA HIS A 132 5.59 26.91 -0.39
C HIS A 132 5.26 25.44 -0.62
N ALA A 133 5.90 24.80 -1.61
CA ALA A 133 5.74 23.37 -1.86
C ALA A 133 5.86 22.53 -0.60
N ARG A 134 6.87 22.82 0.24
CA ARG A 134 7.12 22.06 1.47
C ARG A 134 6.19 22.45 2.61
N ASP A 135 6.00 23.74 2.85
CA ASP A 135 5.41 24.25 4.08
C ASP A 135 3.89 24.47 3.98
N GLU A 136 3.37 24.71 2.81
CA GLU A 136 1.96 24.87 2.47
C GLU A 136 1.38 23.57 1.87
N LEU A 137 1.93 23.11 0.74
CA LEU A 137 1.40 21.96 0.00
C LEU A 137 1.85 20.60 0.57
N GLY A 138 2.88 20.59 1.43
CA GLY A 138 3.41 19.34 1.99
C GLY A 138 4.19 18.48 0.99
N ILE A 139 4.53 19.02 -0.16
CA ILE A 139 5.26 18.33 -1.23
C ILE A 139 6.76 18.37 -0.92
N THR A 140 7.35 17.21 -0.75
CA THR A 140 8.80 17.06 -0.52
C THR A 140 9.39 16.04 -1.48
N ASP A 141 10.69 16.13 -1.78
CA ASP A 141 11.38 15.18 -2.67
C ASP A 141 11.27 13.72 -2.21
N THR A 142 11.15 13.49 -0.90
CA THR A 142 11.03 12.15 -0.31
C THR A 142 9.61 11.57 -0.41
N LEU A 143 8.59 12.43 -0.50
CA LEU A 143 7.18 12.05 -0.57
C LEU A 143 6.62 12.12 -1.99
N ARG A 144 7.41 12.57 -2.97
CA ARG A 144 6.98 12.72 -4.36
C ARG A 144 6.47 11.40 -4.93
N ALA A 145 5.32 11.45 -5.59
CA ALA A 145 4.66 10.30 -6.17
C ALA A 145 5.52 9.60 -7.23
N ARG A 146 5.58 8.25 -7.18
CA ARG A 146 6.37 7.41 -8.11
C ARG A 146 5.53 6.28 -8.68
N PRO A 147 4.66 6.54 -9.66
CA PRO A 147 3.61 5.62 -10.12
C PRO A 147 4.13 4.26 -10.57
N LEU A 148 5.15 4.24 -11.43
CA LEU A 148 5.69 2.99 -11.96
C LEU A 148 6.33 2.12 -10.87
N GLN A 149 7.04 2.73 -9.93
CA GLN A 149 7.66 2.00 -8.82
C GLN A 149 6.59 1.40 -7.90
N ALA A 150 5.53 2.15 -7.61
CA ALA A 150 4.41 1.68 -6.80
C ALA A 150 3.67 0.52 -7.48
N ALA A 151 3.37 0.65 -8.77
CA ALA A 151 2.72 -0.39 -9.57
C ALA A 151 3.51 -1.71 -9.60
N LEU A 152 4.81 -1.65 -9.87
CA LEU A 152 5.67 -2.83 -9.91
C LEU A 152 5.81 -3.48 -8.53
N ALA A 153 5.94 -2.69 -7.48
CA ALA A 153 6.01 -3.19 -6.10
C ALA A 153 4.71 -3.90 -5.70
N SER A 154 3.55 -3.32 -6.05
CA SER A 154 2.24 -3.88 -5.77
C SER A 154 2.00 -5.19 -6.51
N ALA A 155 2.27 -5.24 -7.83
CA ALA A 155 2.16 -6.45 -8.64
C ALA A 155 3.10 -7.57 -8.15
N GLY A 156 4.34 -7.21 -7.82
CA GLY A 156 5.33 -8.16 -7.29
C GLY A 156 4.90 -8.73 -5.94
N ALA A 157 4.43 -7.89 -5.03
CA ALA A 157 3.93 -8.31 -3.73
C ALA A 157 2.70 -9.23 -3.84
N PHE A 158 1.74 -8.88 -4.71
CA PHE A 158 0.57 -9.71 -5.01
C PHE A 158 1.00 -11.09 -5.53
N THR A 159 1.89 -11.12 -6.52
CA THR A 159 2.37 -12.37 -7.12
C THR A 159 3.08 -13.25 -6.09
N CYS A 160 3.92 -12.68 -5.24
CA CYS A 160 4.57 -13.39 -4.14
C CYS A 160 3.55 -13.98 -3.15
N GLY A 161 2.51 -13.22 -2.80
CA GLY A 161 1.44 -13.71 -1.95
C GLY A 161 0.65 -14.84 -2.59
N ALA A 162 0.27 -14.68 -3.86
CA ALA A 162 -0.48 -15.65 -4.64
C ALA A 162 0.28 -16.96 -4.90
N ALA A 163 1.60 -16.94 -4.84
CA ALA A 163 2.41 -18.16 -4.98
C ALA A 163 2.07 -19.21 -3.93
N LEU A 164 1.72 -18.81 -2.71
CA LEU A 164 1.37 -19.74 -1.63
C LEU A 164 0.15 -20.61 -1.97
N PRO A 165 -1.03 -20.08 -2.29
CA PRO A 165 -2.19 -20.91 -2.65
C PRO A 165 -2.00 -21.66 -3.97
N VAL A 166 -1.30 -21.11 -4.96
CA VAL A 166 -1.02 -21.79 -6.24
C VAL A 166 -0.11 -23.00 -6.03
N LEU A 167 0.97 -22.85 -5.27
CA LEU A 167 1.86 -23.98 -4.93
C LEU A 167 1.14 -25.03 -4.09
N THR A 168 0.27 -24.61 -3.17
CA THR A 168 -0.56 -25.55 -2.40
C THR A 168 -1.49 -26.34 -3.33
N ALA A 169 -2.15 -25.64 -4.27
CA ALA A 169 -3.04 -26.32 -5.24
C ALA A 169 -2.30 -27.26 -6.17
N LEU A 170 -1.04 -26.96 -6.51
CA LEU A 170 -0.20 -27.82 -7.34
C LEU A 170 0.24 -29.10 -6.62
N LEU A 171 0.53 -29.01 -5.32
CA LEU A 171 1.16 -30.09 -4.54
C LEU A 171 0.14 -30.93 -3.76
N ALA A 172 -1.03 -30.41 -3.49
CA ALA A 172 -2.04 -31.09 -2.69
C ALA A 172 -2.84 -32.14 -3.51
N PRO A 173 -3.22 -33.28 -2.90
CA PRO A 173 -4.21 -34.16 -3.49
C PRO A 173 -5.53 -33.41 -3.75
N VAL A 174 -6.21 -33.73 -4.84
CA VAL A 174 -7.40 -32.97 -5.31
C VAL A 174 -8.51 -32.94 -4.25
N ASP A 175 -8.73 -34.04 -3.55
CA ASP A 175 -9.71 -34.18 -2.46
C ASP A 175 -9.37 -33.34 -1.21
N LYS A 176 -8.14 -32.88 -1.08
CA LYS A 176 -7.62 -32.10 0.06
C LYS A 176 -7.23 -30.65 -0.28
N VAL A 177 -7.30 -30.28 -1.57
CA VAL A 177 -6.86 -28.95 -2.02
C VAL A 177 -7.53 -27.83 -1.23
N ALA A 178 -8.85 -27.85 -1.09
CA ALA A 178 -9.59 -26.81 -0.36
C ALA A 178 -9.14 -26.70 1.10
N MET A 179 -8.98 -27.83 1.79
CA MET A 179 -8.54 -27.85 3.19
C MET A 179 -7.08 -27.39 3.34
N MET A 180 -6.17 -27.90 2.51
CA MET A 180 -4.75 -27.56 2.59
C MET A 180 -4.50 -26.11 2.20
N THR A 181 -5.19 -25.61 1.17
CA THR A 181 -5.11 -24.19 0.78
C THR A 181 -5.64 -23.29 1.88
N THR A 182 -6.77 -23.62 2.51
CA THR A 182 -7.28 -22.85 3.65
C THR A 182 -6.26 -22.83 4.80
N ALA A 183 -5.72 -23.97 5.17
CA ALA A 183 -4.76 -24.07 6.28
C ALA A 183 -3.46 -23.30 6.00
N SER A 184 -2.86 -23.46 4.81
CA SER A 184 -1.64 -22.76 4.42
C SER A 184 -1.88 -21.25 4.30
N THR A 185 -3.03 -20.83 3.78
CA THR A 185 -3.44 -19.43 3.69
C THR A 185 -3.54 -18.80 5.07
N LEU A 186 -4.25 -19.42 6.02
CA LEU A 186 -4.37 -18.89 7.38
C LEU A 186 -3.02 -18.77 8.08
N LEU A 187 -2.14 -19.76 7.88
CA LEU A 187 -0.77 -19.70 8.40
C LEU A 187 0.04 -18.56 7.76
N GLY A 188 -0.03 -18.41 6.43
CA GLY A 188 0.60 -17.31 5.70
C GLY A 188 0.11 -15.95 6.18
N LEU A 189 -1.20 -15.79 6.36
CA LEU A 189 -1.81 -14.56 6.86
C LEU A 189 -1.44 -14.26 8.31
N CYS A 190 -1.31 -15.28 9.15
CA CYS A 190 -0.78 -15.14 10.51
C CYS A 190 0.62 -14.54 10.49
N LEU A 191 1.50 -15.10 9.66
CA LEU A 191 2.89 -14.65 9.55
C LEU A 191 2.98 -13.24 8.96
N THR A 192 2.30 -12.95 7.84
CA THR A 192 2.33 -11.62 7.21
C THR A 192 1.71 -10.56 8.12
N GLY A 193 0.60 -10.87 8.80
CA GLY A 193 -0.03 -9.98 9.76
C GLY A 193 0.84 -9.68 10.98
N ALA A 194 1.56 -10.68 11.51
CA ALA A 194 2.51 -10.50 12.59
C ALA A 194 3.72 -9.65 12.15
N MET A 195 4.29 -9.94 10.99
CA MET A 195 5.44 -9.20 10.43
C MET A 195 5.07 -7.74 10.13
N ALA A 196 3.91 -7.50 9.53
CA ALA A 196 3.42 -6.15 9.24
C ALA A 196 3.22 -5.33 10.52
N ALA A 197 2.60 -5.92 11.55
CA ALA A 197 2.43 -5.28 12.85
C ALA A 197 3.78 -4.95 13.50
N GLN A 198 4.72 -5.90 13.50
CA GLN A 198 6.05 -5.69 14.06
C GLN A 198 6.83 -4.59 13.32
N ALA A 199 6.77 -4.56 11.99
CA ALA A 199 7.40 -3.52 11.17
C ALA A 199 6.82 -2.14 11.46
N GLY A 200 5.49 -2.05 11.71
CA GLY A 200 4.79 -0.83 12.14
C GLY A 200 4.96 -0.48 13.62
N GLY A 201 5.63 -1.35 14.43
CA GLY A 201 5.83 -1.12 15.86
C GLY A 201 4.62 -1.49 16.73
N ALA A 202 3.64 -2.20 16.18
CA ALA A 202 2.47 -2.70 16.91
C ALA A 202 2.69 -4.14 17.42
N PRO A 203 1.91 -4.62 18.41
CA PRO A 203 1.99 -5.99 18.89
C PRO A 203 1.70 -7.02 17.79
N PRO A 204 2.62 -7.97 17.50
CA PRO A 204 2.48 -8.91 16.39
C PRO A 204 1.20 -9.76 16.45
N VAL A 205 0.82 -10.19 17.66
CA VAL A 205 -0.37 -11.01 17.88
C VAL A 205 -1.65 -10.33 17.43
N ARG A 206 -1.79 -9.02 17.67
CA ARG A 206 -2.98 -8.26 17.22
C ARG A 206 -3.06 -8.18 15.70
N GLY A 207 -1.92 -7.99 15.03
CA GLY A 207 -1.84 -8.00 13.58
C GLY A 207 -2.19 -9.36 12.99
N ALA A 208 -1.62 -10.42 13.53
CA ALA A 208 -1.90 -11.79 13.13
C ALA A 208 -3.40 -12.14 13.26
N ILE A 209 -4.00 -11.92 14.43
CA ILE A 209 -5.42 -12.22 14.66
C ILE A 209 -6.32 -11.45 13.70
N ARG A 210 -6.06 -10.16 13.48
CA ARG A 210 -6.85 -9.32 12.58
C ARG A 210 -6.86 -9.87 11.16
N VAL A 211 -5.68 -10.19 10.62
CA VAL A 211 -5.54 -10.65 9.23
C VAL A 211 -6.08 -12.07 9.08
N MET A 212 -5.83 -12.96 10.04
CA MET A 212 -6.40 -14.32 10.04
C MET A 212 -7.92 -14.33 10.10
N PHE A 213 -8.54 -13.46 10.90
CA PHE A 213 -10.00 -13.39 11.02
C PHE A 213 -10.65 -13.07 9.67
N TRP A 214 -10.17 -12.04 8.98
CA TRP A 214 -10.70 -11.65 7.67
C TRP A 214 -10.39 -12.70 6.60
N GLY A 215 -9.20 -13.32 6.66
CA GLY A 215 -8.84 -14.41 5.77
C GLY A 215 -9.73 -15.65 5.97
N ALA A 216 -10.02 -16.04 7.21
CA ALA A 216 -10.92 -17.15 7.51
C ALA A 216 -12.34 -16.88 6.99
N LEU A 217 -12.84 -15.65 7.16
CA LEU A 217 -14.13 -15.26 6.65
C LEU A 217 -14.20 -15.32 5.12
N ALA A 218 -13.15 -14.84 4.44
CA ALA A 218 -13.05 -14.90 2.98
C ALA A 218 -13.02 -16.35 2.46
N MET A 219 -12.25 -17.24 3.12
CA MET A 219 -12.21 -18.66 2.76
C MET A 219 -13.56 -19.35 2.97
N ALA A 220 -14.25 -19.05 4.07
CA ALA A 220 -15.58 -19.60 4.35
C ALA A 220 -16.61 -19.15 3.31
N ALA A 221 -16.58 -17.86 2.94
CA ALA A 221 -17.45 -17.31 1.89
C ALA A 221 -17.17 -17.97 0.52
N ALA A 222 -15.90 -18.06 0.13
CA ALA A 222 -15.51 -18.70 -1.13
C ALA A 222 -15.92 -20.18 -1.20
N ALA A 223 -15.69 -20.94 -0.13
CA ALA A 223 -16.10 -22.34 -0.03
C ALA A 223 -17.64 -22.48 -0.09
N GLY A 224 -18.37 -21.57 0.54
CA GLY A 224 -19.83 -21.53 0.51
C GLY A 224 -20.36 -21.32 -0.91
N VAL A 225 -19.84 -20.32 -1.62
CA VAL A 225 -20.20 -20.07 -3.03
C VAL A 225 -19.86 -21.27 -3.92
N GLY A 226 -18.66 -21.83 -3.75
CA GLY A 226 -18.24 -23.00 -4.52
C GLY A 226 -19.17 -24.20 -4.37
N ARG A 227 -19.59 -24.51 -3.12
CA ARG A 227 -20.55 -25.60 -2.85
C ARG A 227 -21.94 -25.35 -3.44
N LEU A 228 -22.43 -24.11 -3.33
CA LEU A 228 -23.73 -23.74 -3.88
C LEU A 228 -23.73 -23.88 -5.40
N LEU A 229 -22.69 -23.41 -6.09
CA LEU A 229 -22.59 -23.57 -7.55
C LEU A 229 -22.39 -25.03 -7.97
N GLY A 230 -21.56 -25.79 -7.26
CA GLY A 230 -21.32 -27.22 -7.52
C GLY A 230 -22.60 -28.05 -7.40
N ALA A 231 -23.44 -27.74 -6.42
CA ALA A 231 -24.72 -28.46 -6.23
C ALA A 231 -25.76 -28.18 -7.33
N HIS A 232 -25.61 -27.13 -8.15
CA HIS A 232 -26.55 -26.78 -9.21
C HIS A 232 -26.07 -27.19 -10.60
N VAL A 233 -24.82 -27.62 -10.74
CA VAL A 233 -24.21 -27.98 -12.04
C VAL A 233 -24.12 -29.52 -12.24
N THR A 234 -24.34 -30.28 -11.17
CA THR A 234 -24.47 -31.75 -11.20
C THR A 234 -25.90 -32.17 -11.27
#